data_1ad3d481dc95827ea41e3e13f35a97a2
#
_entry.id   1ad3d481dc95827ea41e3e13f35a97a2
#
_cell.length_a   1.000
_cell.length_b   1.000
_cell.length_c   1.000
_cell.angle_alpha   90.00
_cell.angle_beta   90.00
_cell.angle_gamma   90.00
#
_symmetry.space_group_name_H-M   'P 1'
#
loop_
_entity.id
_entity.type
_entity.pdbx_description
1 polymer ?
#
loop_
_entity_poly.entity_id
_entity_poly.type
_entity_poly.pdbx_seq_one_letter_code
_entity_poly.pdbx_strand_id
1 'polypeptide(L)'
;MFKKKDLLALLGITLLSFLTMGYHPGLEDDHVYLPAIQKDLHPALYPFDAPFFQVQLQATVFDKLVAGLVRVTSCPVPYVELLLQLVTIFLILTACAQIAWHLFGDRKAVWGGVSLVGAMLTLPVAGTALTLVDQHLHPRAMATACILLAVSALLRGNRLVAIGLLAVACLLHPIMAAFGISFCIFLVLANKGSKPATQSEAFALAPLGWIFEPPNAAWRQAMATRRYYFLLQWTWYEWLGAIGPLLLFWLLARWSGQTERTRLQRFAIGVLAYGVFQQMIAFTALGIPALVRLTPLQPMRYLHLVYFFLVLCVGALAGQHMLRYRPLRWLSFLLVAYGAMFAAQRSLYAASAHLELPWTRPENPWMQAFQWVRTNTPPDACFALDPEYMKIPGEDFHSFRALAQRSALADVVKDAAVVTQVPYLGEAWTKQVQAQAGWKYFQRQDFERLKTEFGVTWVLLDYPRDAGLRCVWHNRSLQVCQIP
;
A
#
# COMPACT_ATOMS: atom_id res chain seq x y z
N MET A 1 -15.49 -24.30 -14.57
CA MET A 1 -15.81 -22.95 -14.20
C MET A 1 -15.18 -21.97 -15.19
N PHE A 2 -13.91 -21.69 -15.20
CA PHE A 2 -13.27 -20.93 -16.28
C PHE A 2 -12.73 -21.85 -17.37
N LYS A 3 -13.01 -21.53 -18.64
CA LYS A 3 -12.44 -22.22 -19.80
C LYS A 3 -11.04 -21.66 -20.10
N LYS A 4 -10.23 -22.36 -20.90
CA LYS A 4 -8.90 -21.88 -21.34
C LYS A 4 -8.93 -20.45 -21.90
N LYS A 5 -9.99 -20.09 -22.64
CA LYS A 5 -10.19 -18.72 -23.16
C LYS A 5 -10.39 -17.68 -22.06
N ASP A 6 -11.03 -18.04 -20.94
CA ASP A 6 -11.24 -17.12 -19.82
C ASP A 6 -9.93 -16.86 -19.08
N LEU A 7 -9.08 -17.88 -18.95
CA LEU A 7 -7.74 -17.73 -18.37
C LEU A 7 -6.86 -16.79 -19.22
N LEU A 8 -6.87 -16.96 -20.54
CA LEU A 8 -6.14 -16.08 -21.45
C LEU A 8 -6.64 -14.63 -21.38
N ALA A 9 -7.96 -14.43 -21.26
CA ALA A 9 -8.53 -13.10 -21.08
C ALA A 9 -8.12 -12.48 -19.75
N LEU A 10 -8.09 -13.24 -18.64
CA LEU A 10 -7.61 -12.77 -17.35
C LEU A 10 -6.12 -12.38 -17.41
N LEU A 11 -5.29 -13.17 -18.05
CA LEU A 11 -3.87 -12.84 -18.26
C LEU A 11 -3.72 -11.56 -19.10
N GLY A 12 -4.51 -11.42 -20.16
CA GLY A 12 -4.51 -10.20 -20.98
C GLY A 12 -4.92 -8.95 -20.19
N ILE A 13 -5.97 -9.05 -19.36
CA ILE A 13 -6.39 -7.95 -18.50
C ILE A 13 -5.33 -7.67 -17.41
N THR A 14 -4.68 -8.69 -16.85
CA THR A 14 -3.59 -8.52 -15.89
C THR A 14 -2.45 -7.71 -16.49
N LEU A 15 -2.00 -8.06 -17.69
CA LEU A 15 -0.95 -7.32 -18.38
C LEU A 15 -1.39 -5.89 -18.74
N LEU A 16 -2.61 -5.72 -19.22
CA LEU A 16 -3.16 -4.39 -19.52
C LEU A 16 -3.25 -3.53 -18.25
N SER A 17 -3.70 -4.12 -17.14
CA SER A 17 -3.76 -3.43 -15.85
C SER A 17 -2.38 -3.02 -15.36
N PHE A 18 -1.40 -3.91 -15.44
CA PHE A 18 0.00 -3.62 -15.09
C PHE A 18 0.58 -2.49 -15.95
N LEU A 19 0.37 -2.53 -17.28
CA LEU A 19 0.78 -1.47 -18.19
C LEU A 19 0.08 -0.14 -17.92
N THR A 20 -1.14 -0.15 -17.41
CA THR A 20 -1.92 1.06 -17.11
C THR A 20 -1.52 1.69 -15.79
N MET A 21 -1.32 0.86 -14.76
CA MET A 21 -1.01 1.35 -13.43
C MET A 21 0.40 1.88 -13.28
N GLY A 22 1.32 1.45 -14.14
CA GLY A 22 2.75 1.70 -13.97
C GLY A 22 3.42 0.72 -13.01
N TYR A 23 4.75 0.75 -12.97
CA TYR A 23 5.54 -0.07 -12.04
C TYR A 23 6.74 0.73 -11.55
N HIS A 24 6.79 0.99 -10.26
CA HIS A 24 7.74 1.89 -9.61
C HIS A 24 8.31 1.25 -8.33
N PRO A 25 9.25 0.30 -8.42
CA PRO A 25 9.90 -0.29 -7.25
C PRO A 25 10.73 0.76 -6.50
N GLY A 26 10.76 0.65 -5.18
CA GLY A 26 11.47 1.59 -4.32
C GLY A 26 10.66 2.84 -3.95
N LEU A 27 9.40 2.95 -4.40
CA LEU A 27 8.49 4.02 -3.97
C LEU A 27 7.90 3.76 -2.58
N GLU A 28 7.49 4.82 -1.94
CA GLU A 28 6.59 4.80 -0.79
C GLU A 28 7.05 3.84 0.32
N ASP A 29 6.24 2.82 0.59
CA ASP A 29 6.46 1.86 1.67
C ASP A 29 7.58 0.85 1.38
N ASP A 30 8.11 0.79 0.16
CA ASP A 30 9.35 0.07 -0.15
C ASP A 30 10.56 0.60 0.65
N HIS A 31 10.44 1.81 1.22
CA HIS A 31 11.38 2.33 2.20
C HIS A 31 11.60 1.40 3.40
N VAL A 32 10.61 0.59 3.75
CA VAL A 32 10.64 -0.38 4.84
C VAL A 32 10.90 -1.80 4.32
N TYR A 33 10.20 -2.20 3.27
CA TYR A 33 10.20 -3.60 2.82
C TYR A 33 11.47 -4.01 2.09
N LEU A 34 11.92 -3.21 1.11
CA LEU A 34 13.12 -3.53 0.34
C LEU A 34 14.40 -3.58 1.20
N PRO A 35 14.69 -2.60 2.09
CA PRO A 35 15.83 -2.69 2.99
C PRO A 35 15.80 -3.92 3.89
N ALA A 36 14.62 -4.33 4.37
CA ALA A 36 14.51 -5.53 5.19
C ALA A 36 14.82 -6.81 4.41
N ILE A 37 14.29 -6.94 3.18
CA ILE A 37 14.63 -8.06 2.28
C ILE A 37 16.13 -8.08 2.00
N GLN A 38 16.73 -6.91 1.70
CA GLN A 38 18.17 -6.81 1.42
C GLN A 38 19.03 -7.12 2.66
N LYS A 39 18.61 -6.67 3.85
CA LYS A 39 19.27 -6.97 5.13
C LYS A 39 19.23 -8.47 5.45
N ASP A 40 18.10 -9.13 5.14
CA ASP A 40 17.94 -10.57 5.35
C ASP A 40 18.85 -11.39 4.40
N LEU A 41 19.04 -10.91 3.16
CA LEU A 41 19.93 -11.51 2.18
C LEU A 41 21.41 -11.20 2.47
N HIS A 42 21.71 -9.97 2.92
CA HIS A 42 23.06 -9.45 3.15
C HIS A 42 23.15 -8.78 4.53
N PRO A 43 23.39 -9.54 5.61
CA PRO A 43 23.35 -9.02 6.98
C PRO A 43 24.31 -7.86 7.30
N ALA A 44 25.35 -7.66 6.49
CA ALA A 44 26.29 -6.55 6.65
C ALA A 44 25.72 -5.17 6.21
N LEU A 45 24.65 -5.14 5.41
CA LEU A 45 24.02 -3.90 5.00
C LEU A 45 23.33 -3.19 6.18
N TYR A 46 23.19 -1.89 6.10
CA TYR A 46 22.46 -1.04 7.05
C TYR A 46 22.90 -1.19 8.51
N PRO A 47 24.20 -0.94 8.85
CA PRO A 47 24.69 -1.12 10.21
C PRO A 47 24.10 -0.12 11.22
N PHE A 48 23.59 1.05 10.77
CA PHE A 48 23.18 2.16 11.65
C PHE A 48 21.68 2.32 11.82
N ASP A 49 20.87 2.05 10.78
CA ASP A 49 19.47 2.44 10.71
C ASP A 49 18.47 1.28 10.59
N ALA A 50 18.93 0.05 10.72
CA ALA A 50 18.12 -1.16 10.65
C ALA A 50 16.85 -1.13 11.54
N PRO A 51 16.83 -0.55 12.75
CA PRO A 51 15.62 -0.48 13.56
C PRO A 51 14.45 0.24 12.89
N PHE A 52 14.71 1.23 12.00
CA PHE A 52 13.66 1.98 11.31
C PHE A 52 12.86 1.16 10.27
N PHE A 53 13.33 -0.03 9.91
CA PHE A 53 12.57 -0.90 8.99
C PHE A 53 12.38 -2.33 9.51
N GLN A 54 13.26 -2.86 10.35
CA GLN A 54 13.16 -4.25 10.83
C GLN A 54 12.06 -4.44 11.88
N VAL A 55 11.87 -3.49 12.80
CA VAL A 55 10.96 -3.70 13.94
C VAL A 55 9.51 -3.81 13.49
N GLN A 56 9.09 -2.98 12.56
CA GLN A 56 7.74 -3.03 12.01
C GLN A 56 7.44 -4.37 11.32
N LEU A 57 8.44 -5.02 10.75
CA LEU A 57 8.31 -6.26 10.00
C LEU A 57 8.30 -7.53 10.86
N GLN A 58 8.54 -7.42 12.18
CA GLN A 58 8.41 -8.57 13.08
C GLN A 58 6.99 -9.15 13.13
N ALA A 59 5.98 -8.38 12.74
CA ALA A 59 4.58 -8.80 12.69
C ALA A 59 4.18 -9.47 11.36
N THR A 60 5.11 -9.63 10.40
CA THR A 60 4.83 -10.18 9.05
C THR A 60 5.95 -11.14 8.63
N VAL A 61 5.66 -12.00 7.67
CA VAL A 61 6.64 -12.90 7.05
C VAL A 61 7.03 -12.48 5.64
N PHE A 62 6.61 -11.30 5.20
CA PHE A 62 6.75 -10.86 3.81
C PHE A 62 8.22 -10.76 3.37
N ASP A 63 9.06 -10.11 4.14
CA ASP A 63 10.50 -9.95 3.89
C ASP A 63 11.21 -11.32 3.78
N LYS A 64 10.91 -12.23 4.71
CA LYS A 64 11.44 -13.60 4.74
C LYS A 64 10.95 -14.44 3.57
N LEU A 65 9.68 -14.25 3.17
CA LEU A 65 9.11 -14.92 2.00
C LEU A 65 9.84 -14.53 0.72
N VAL A 66 10.01 -13.22 0.48
CA VAL A 66 10.70 -12.72 -0.72
C VAL A 66 12.18 -13.12 -0.69
N ALA A 67 12.88 -12.92 0.43
CA ALA A 67 14.28 -13.33 0.58
C ALA A 67 14.46 -14.85 0.42
N GLY A 68 13.52 -15.65 0.94
CA GLY A 68 13.49 -17.10 0.75
C GLY A 68 13.35 -17.51 -0.71
N LEU A 69 12.45 -16.86 -1.46
CA LEU A 69 12.29 -17.09 -2.91
C LEU A 69 13.58 -16.73 -3.68
N VAL A 70 14.21 -15.61 -3.36
CA VAL A 70 15.50 -15.21 -3.95
C VAL A 70 16.58 -16.27 -3.70
N ARG A 71 16.71 -16.78 -2.46
CA ARG A 71 17.68 -17.83 -2.11
C ARG A 71 17.44 -19.14 -2.85
N VAL A 72 16.17 -19.57 -2.94
CA VAL A 72 15.79 -20.83 -3.59
C VAL A 72 15.94 -20.77 -5.11
N THR A 73 15.56 -19.64 -5.72
CA THR A 73 15.55 -19.49 -7.18
C THR A 73 16.85 -18.92 -7.72
N SER A 74 17.71 -18.35 -6.87
CA SER A 74 18.89 -17.54 -7.26
C SER A 74 18.55 -16.37 -8.19
N CYS A 75 17.26 -15.98 -8.23
CA CYS A 75 16.79 -14.87 -9.06
C CYS A 75 16.94 -13.55 -8.27
N PRO A 76 17.51 -12.48 -8.86
CA PRO A 76 17.67 -11.21 -8.16
C PRO A 76 16.32 -10.61 -7.68
N VAL A 77 16.35 -9.91 -6.53
CA VAL A 77 15.17 -9.31 -5.87
C VAL A 77 14.25 -8.59 -6.85
N PRO A 78 14.71 -7.69 -7.75
CA PRO A 78 13.79 -6.94 -8.63
C PRO A 78 12.96 -7.82 -9.57
N TYR A 79 13.48 -8.97 -10.00
CA TYR A 79 12.74 -9.91 -10.85
C TYR A 79 11.72 -10.72 -10.05
N VAL A 80 12.05 -11.11 -8.81
CA VAL A 80 11.13 -11.79 -7.90
C VAL A 80 9.96 -10.87 -7.56
N GLU A 81 10.23 -9.60 -7.26
CA GLU A 81 9.19 -8.59 -6.98
C GLU A 81 8.28 -8.36 -8.17
N LEU A 82 8.83 -8.18 -9.37
CA LEU A 82 8.04 -8.01 -10.59
C LEU A 82 7.11 -9.22 -10.83
N LEU A 83 7.64 -10.44 -10.68
CA LEU A 83 6.85 -11.66 -10.85
C LEU A 83 5.72 -11.73 -9.81
N LEU A 84 6.03 -11.48 -8.54
CA LEU A 84 5.05 -11.51 -7.46
C LEU A 84 4.00 -10.41 -7.61
N GLN A 85 4.37 -9.23 -8.12
CA GLN A 85 3.42 -8.16 -8.45
C GLN A 85 2.42 -8.61 -9.51
N LEU A 86 2.89 -9.19 -10.62
CA LEU A 86 2.03 -9.72 -11.69
C LEU A 86 1.12 -10.85 -11.18
N VAL A 87 1.66 -11.77 -10.39
CA VAL A 87 0.89 -12.85 -9.75
C VAL A 87 -0.18 -12.27 -8.81
N THR A 88 0.16 -11.26 -8.03
CA THR A 88 -0.79 -10.60 -7.11
C THR A 88 -1.95 -9.96 -7.86
N ILE A 89 -1.68 -9.19 -8.93
CA ILE A 89 -2.72 -8.60 -9.78
C ILE A 89 -3.60 -9.70 -10.40
N PHE A 90 -2.99 -10.75 -10.93
CA PHE A 90 -3.72 -11.88 -11.52
C PHE A 90 -4.65 -12.56 -10.51
N LEU A 91 -4.20 -12.80 -9.27
CA LEU A 91 -5.00 -13.38 -8.20
C LEU A 91 -6.15 -12.48 -7.78
N ILE A 92 -5.92 -11.17 -7.66
CA ILE A 92 -6.97 -10.17 -7.37
C ILE A 92 -8.06 -10.21 -8.45
N LEU A 93 -7.68 -10.13 -9.74
CA LEU A 93 -8.63 -10.15 -10.84
C LEU A 93 -9.37 -11.48 -10.95
N THR A 94 -8.68 -12.59 -10.66
CA THR A 94 -9.30 -13.93 -10.60
C THR A 94 -10.34 -14.02 -9.50
N ALA A 95 -10.03 -13.49 -8.30
CA ALA A 95 -10.97 -13.45 -7.19
C ALA A 95 -12.18 -12.56 -7.53
N CYS A 96 -11.96 -11.41 -8.12
CA CYS A 96 -13.02 -10.50 -8.59
C CYS A 96 -13.93 -11.18 -9.63
N ALA A 97 -13.35 -11.93 -10.58
CA ALA A 97 -14.13 -12.68 -11.57
C ALA A 97 -15.00 -13.77 -10.92
N GLN A 98 -14.48 -14.47 -9.92
CA GLN A 98 -15.23 -15.50 -9.18
C GLN A 98 -16.35 -14.88 -8.34
N ILE A 99 -16.10 -13.76 -7.66
CA ILE A 99 -17.10 -13.02 -6.88
C ILE A 99 -18.20 -12.52 -7.81
N ALA A 100 -17.84 -11.84 -8.90
CA ALA A 100 -18.81 -11.31 -9.87
C ALA A 100 -19.67 -12.46 -10.48
N TRP A 101 -19.05 -13.60 -10.81
CA TRP A 101 -19.79 -14.75 -11.28
C TRP A 101 -20.84 -15.26 -10.28
N HIS A 102 -20.45 -15.33 -9.00
CA HIS A 102 -21.36 -15.78 -7.94
C HIS A 102 -22.54 -14.81 -7.75
N LEU A 103 -22.26 -13.50 -7.80
CA LEU A 103 -23.28 -12.46 -7.54
C LEU A 103 -24.24 -12.25 -8.72
N PHE A 104 -23.74 -12.27 -9.94
CA PHE A 104 -24.50 -11.88 -11.14
C PHE A 104 -24.87 -13.04 -12.06
N GLY A 105 -24.09 -14.12 -12.10
CA GLY A 105 -24.33 -15.28 -12.99
C GLY A 105 -24.25 -14.97 -14.48
N ASP A 106 -23.72 -13.82 -14.88
CA ASP A 106 -23.66 -13.31 -16.26
C ASP A 106 -22.22 -13.00 -16.66
N ARG A 107 -21.78 -13.55 -17.80
CA ARG A 107 -20.42 -13.32 -18.32
C ARG A 107 -20.11 -11.84 -18.60
N LYS A 108 -21.09 -11.06 -19.04
CA LYS A 108 -20.92 -9.63 -19.30
C LYS A 108 -20.66 -8.86 -18.02
N ALA A 109 -21.37 -9.21 -16.95
CA ALA A 109 -21.15 -8.66 -15.63
C ALA A 109 -19.76 -9.02 -15.12
N VAL A 110 -19.32 -10.27 -15.26
CA VAL A 110 -17.97 -10.70 -14.86
C VAL A 110 -16.90 -9.86 -15.54
N TRP A 111 -16.94 -9.79 -16.88
CA TRP A 111 -15.91 -9.05 -17.62
C TRP A 111 -15.99 -7.54 -17.42
N GLY A 112 -17.19 -6.97 -17.26
CA GLY A 112 -17.35 -5.57 -16.91
C GLY A 112 -16.73 -5.24 -15.54
N GLY A 113 -17.02 -6.08 -14.54
CA GLY A 113 -16.44 -5.93 -13.21
C GLY A 113 -14.92 -6.09 -13.19
N VAL A 114 -14.40 -7.15 -13.78
CA VAL A 114 -12.95 -7.41 -13.84
C VAL A 114 -12.22 -6.32 -14.61
N SER A 115 -12.76 -5.88 -15.75
CA SER A 115 -12.13 -4.83 -16.56
C SER A 115 -12.09 -3.49 -15.81
N LEU A 116 -13.18 -3.12 -15.10
CA LEU A 116 -13.18 -1.87 -14.34
C LEU A 116 -12.23 -1.94 -13.15
N VAL A 117 -12.20 -3.05 -12.39
CA VAL A 117 -11.22 -3.25 -11.31
C VAL A 117 -9.80 -3.16 -11.87
N GLY A 118 -9.53 -3.85 -12.99
CA GLY A 118 -8.21 -3.83 -13.63
C GLY A 118 -7.78 -2.43 -14.08
N ALA A 119 -8.70 -1.62 -14.59
CA ALA A 119 -8.42 -0.23 -14.94
C ALA A 119 -8.17 0.66 -13.71
N MET A 120 -8.84 0.37 -12.58
CA MET A 120 -8.88 1.21 -11.38
C MET A 120 -7.98 0.70 -10.25
N LEU A 121 -6.96 -0.12 -10.52
CA LEU A 121 -6.08 -0.68 -9.47
C LEU A 121 -5.40 0.42 -8.64
N THR A 122 -5.09 1.55 -9.23
CA THR A 122 -4.47 2.69 -8.54
C THR A 122 -5.48 3.76 -8.10
N LEU A 123 -6.78 3.42 -8.04
CA LEU A 123 -7.80 4.32 -7.52
C LEU A 123 -7.50 4.66 -6.05
N PRO A 124 -7.37 5.95 -5.69
CA PRO A 124 -7.17 6.33 -4.30
C PRO A 124 -8.40 6.00 -3.45
N VAL A 125 -8.18 5.44 -2.27
CA VAL A 125 -9.21 5.18 -1.26
C VAL A 125 -9.31 6.40 -0.36
N ALA A 126 -10.45 7.05 -0.36
CA ALA A 126 -10.65 8.35 0.29
C ALA A 126 -10.09 8.44 1.71
N GLY A 127 -9.28 9.46 1.97
CA GLY A 127 -8.77 9.81 3.29
C GLY A 127 -7.84 8.78 3.95
N THR A 128 -7.41 7.72 3.24
CA THR A 128 -6.63 6.62 3.85
C THR A 128 -5.17 6.58 3.44
N ALA A 129 -4.75 7.43 2.51
CA ALA A 129 -3.45 7.38 1.84
C ALA A 129 -3.14 6.00 1.21
N LEU A 130 -4.17 5.28 0.77
CA LEU A 130 -4.06 4.01 0.05
C LEU A 130 -4.60 4.14 -1.36
N THR A 131 -4.05 3.34 -2.25
CA THR A 131 -4.67 2.92 -3.51
C THR A 131 -5.20 1.49 -3.39
N LEU A 132 -6.00 1.02 -4.35
CA LEU A 132 -6.46 -0.36 -4.33
C LEU A 132 -5.29 -1.35 -4.45
N VAL A 133 -4.33 -1.06 -5.33
CA VAL A 133 -3.07 -1.81 -5.48
C VAL A 133 -1.94 -0.81 -5.71
N ASP A 134 -0.82 -1.00 -5.03
CA ASP A 134 0.36 -0.16 -5.17
C ASP A 134 1.13 -0.49 -6.47
N GLN A 135 1.87 0.48 -7.01
CA GLN A 135 2.67 0.31 -8.24
C GLN A 135 3.98 -0.46 -8.02
N HIS A 136 4.15 -1.06 -6.88
CA HIS A 136 5.24 -1.95 -6.50
C HIS A 136 4.70 -3.12 -5.69
N LEU A 137 5.52 -4.14 -5.47
CA LEU A 137 5.11 -5.29 -4.65
C LEU A 137 4.91 -4.86 -3.21
N HIS A 138 3.70 -5.04 -2.69
CA HIS A 138 3.37 -4.67 -1.32
C HIS A 138 2.66 -5.82 -0.59
N PRO A 139 3.02 -6.14 0.67
CA PRO A 139 2.37 -7.21 1.43
C PRO A 139 0.86 -6.99 1.60
N ARG A 140 0.41 -5.75 1.65
CA ARG A 140 -1.02 -5.36 1.65
C ARG A 140 -1.74 -5.89 0.42
N ALA A 141 -1.17 -5.72 -0.78
CA ALA A 141 -1.77 -6.18 -2.02
C ALA A 141 -1.85 -7.72 -2.07
N MET A 142 -0.81 -8.41 -1.63
CA MET A 142 -0.80 -9.88 -1.51
C MET A 142 -1.85 -10.37 -0.50
N ALA A 143 -1.94 -9.75 0.67
CA ALA A 143 -2.97 -10.05 1.67
C ALA A 143 -4.38 -9.80 1.12
N THR A 144 -4.58 -8.71 0.36
CA THR A 144 -5.86 -8.40 -0.31
C THR A 144 -6.24 -9.47 -1.33
N ALA A 145 -5.30 -9.99 -2.11
CA ALA A 145 -5.54 -11.11 -3.02
C ALA A 145 -6.07 -12.34 -2.24
N CYS A 146 -5.41 -12.69 -1.13
CA CYS A 146 -5.85 -13.79 -0.26
C CYS A 146 -7.24 -13.52 0.34
N ILE A 147 -7.52 -12.30 0.80
CA ILE A 147 -8.83 -11.91 1.36
C ILE A 147 -9.93 -12.03 0.30
N LEU A 148 -9.73 -11.50 -0.91
CA LEU A 148 -10.72 -11.59 -1.99
C LEU A 148 -10.96 -13.04 -2.43
N LEU A 149 -9.91 -13.88 -2.49
CA LEU A 149 -10.04 -15.31 -2.72
C LEU A 149 -10.80 -16.01 -1.58
N ALA A 150 -10.56 -15.61 -0.32
CA ALA A 150 -11.30 -16.11 0.85
C ALA A 150 -12.80 -15.76 0.75
N VAL A 151 -13.13 -14.51 0.39
CA VAL A 151 -14.51 -14.08 0.12
C VAL A 151 -15.14 -14.94 -0.99
N SER A 152 -14.42 -15.15 -2.09
CA SER A 152 -14.89 -16.03 -3.17
C SER A 152 -15.12 -17.47 -2.71
N ALA A 153 -14.22 -18.03 -1.90
CA ALA A 153 -14.35 -19.37 -1.33
C ALA A 153 -15.57 -19.46 -0.41
N LEU A 154 -15.76 -18.45 0.44
CA LEU A 154 -16.88 -18.38 1.38
C LEU A 154 -18.23 -18.28 0.66
N LEU A 155 -18.34 -17.47 -0.39
CA LEU A 155 -19.53 -17.37 -1.24
C LEU A 155 -19.89 -18.72 -1.92
N ARG A 156 -18.90 -19.56 -2.18
CA ARG A 156 -19.07 -20.92 -2.71
C ARG A 156 -19.31 -21.98 -1.62
N GLY A 157 -19.37 -21.60 -0.34
CA GLY A 157 -19.57 -22.50 0.78
C GLY A 157 -18.32 -23.24 1.27
N ASN A 158 -17.13 -22.94 0.72
CA ASN A 158 -15.88 -23.60 1.09
C ASN A 158 -15.18 -22.86 2.24
N ARG A 159 -15.62 -23.12 3.47
CA ARG A 159 -15.15 -22.41 4.67
C ARG A 159 -13.68 -22.73 5.00
N LEU A 160 -13.24 -23.97 4.80
CA LEU A 160 -11.86 -24.38 5.13
C LEU A 160 -10.84 -23.61 4.27
N VAL A 161 -11.11 -23.51 2.96
CA VAL A 161 -10.25 -22.72 2.06
C VAL A 161 -10.27 -21.24 2.44
N ALA A 162 -11.43 -20.71 2.81
CA ALA A 162 -11.52 -19.31 3.26
C ALA A 162 -10.68 -19.07 4.51
N ILE A 163 -10.74 -19.95 5.52
CA ILE A 163 -9.94 -19.87 6.74
C ILE A 163 -8.44 -19.95 6.42
N GLY A 164 -8.02 -20.90 5.59
CA GLY A 164 -6.61 -21.02 5.20
C GLY A 164 -6.08 -19.78 4.49
N LEU A 165 -6.86 -19.19 3.57
CA LEU A 165 -6.49 -17.97 2.87
C LEU A 165 -6.43 -16.75 3.81
N LEU A 166 -7.34 -16.65 4.79
CA LEU A 166 -7.29 -15.60 5.81
C LEU A 166 -6.09 -15.76 6.74
N ALA A 167 -5.71 -17.00 7.09
CA ALA A 167 -4.49 -17.27 7.84
C ALA A 167 -3.23 -16.81 7.08
N VAL A 168 -3.16 -17.09 5.77
CA VAL A 168 -2.07 -16.57 4.92
C VAL A 168 -2.08 -15.03 4.89
N ALA A 169 -3.26 -14.42 4.77
CA ALA A 169 -3.38 -12.96 4.81
C ALA A 169 -2.89 -12.37 6.15
N CYS A 170 -3.16 -13.03 7.29
CA CYS A 170 -2.64 -12.63 8.61
C CYS A 170 -1.11 -12.65 8.66
N LEU A 171 -0.47 -13.66 8.09
CA LEU A 171 0.99 -13.76 8.02
C LEU A 171 1.61 -12.67 7.13
N LEU A 172 0.93 -12.29 6.04
CA LEU A 172 1.41 -11.28 5.11
C LEU A 172 1.16 -9.85 5.62
N HIS A 173 -0.04 -9.56 6.14
CA HIS A 173 -0.40 -8.22 6.60
C HIS A 173 -1.56 -8.27 7.63
N PRO A 174 -1.25 -8.36 8.95
CA PRO A 174 -2.25 -8.59 10.01
C PRO A 174 -3.40 -7.59 10.03
N ILE A 175 -3.11 -6.29 9.84
CA ILE A 175 -4.14 -5.22 9.87
C ILE A 175 -5.16 -5.42 8.73
N MET A 176 -4.69 -5.67 7.50
CA MET A 176 -5.61 -5.91 6.38
C MET A 176 -6.39 -7.22 6.56
N ALA A 177 -5.75 -8.24 7.11
CA ALA A 177 -6.42 -9.50 7.43
C ALA A 177 -7.54 -9.33 8.46
N ALA A 178 -7.34 -8.49 9.48
CA ALA A 178 -8.38 -8.19 10.47
C ALA A 178 -9.64 -7.59 9.81
N PHE A 179 -9.47 -6.66 8.84
CA PHE A 179 -10.59 -6.14 8.05
C PHE A 179 -11.22 -7.23 7.18
N GLY A 180 -10.42 -8.10 6.56
CA GLY A 180 -10.90 -9.24 5.77
C GLY A 180 -11.70 -10.24 6.60
N ILE A 181 -11.21 -10.61 7.78
CA ILE A 181 -11.90 -11.51 8.73
C ILE A 181 -13.22 -10.89 9.17
N SER A 182 -13.19 -9.62 9.59
CA SER A 182 -14.40 -8.88 9.98
C SER A 182 -15.42 -8.88 8.83
N PHE A 183 -15.01 -8.57 7.60
CA PHE A 183 -15.93 -8.63 6.45
C PHE A 183 -16.51 -10.03 6.23
N CYS A 184 -15.70 -11.08 6.31
CA CYS A 184 -16.16 -12.46 6.15
C CYS A 184 -17.20 -12.85 7.22
N ILE A 185 -17.06 -12.35 8.46
CA ILE A 185 -18.08 -12.55 9.52
C ILE A 185 -19.40 -11.90 9.10
N PHE A 186 -19.40 -10.63 8.70
CA PHE A 186 -20.62 -9.95 8.25
C PHE A 186 -21.25 -10.62 7.03
N LEU A 187 -20.44 -11.14 6.11
CA LEU A 187 -20.94 -11.88 4.95
C LEU A 187 -21.63 -13.19 5.37
N VAL A 188 -21.10 -13.90 6.35
CA VAL A 188 -21.75 -15.12 6.90
C VAL A 188 -23.06 -14.77 7.60
N LEU A 189 -23.08 -13.72 8.39
CA LEU A 189 -24.29 -13.26 9.10
C LEU A 189 -25.39 -12.85 8.11
N ALA A 190 -25.06 -12.09 7.08
CA ALA A 190 -26.00 -11.68 6.03
C ALA A 190 -26.59 -12.88 5.26
N ASN A 191 -25.82 -13.99 5.14
CA ASN A 191 -26.30 -15.21 4.46
C ASN A 191 -27.15 -16.14 5.36
N LYS A 192 -27.04 -16.07 6.70
CA LYS A 192 -27.77 -16.95 7.61
C LYS A 192 -29.23 -16.54 7.84
N GLY A 193 -29.65 -15.32 7.45
CA GLY A 193 -30.97 -14.78 7.84
C GLY A 193 -31.07 -14.68 9.37
N SER A 194 -31.67 -13.63 9.90
CA SER A 194 -31.69 -13.28 11.32
C SER A 194 -32.23 -14.40 12.22
N LYS A 195 -31.35 -15.26 12.73
CA LYS A 195 -31.54 -15.91 14.00
C LYS A 195 -30.56 -15.29 14.97
N PRO A 196 -31.00 -14.75 16.12
CA PRO A 196 -30.10 -14.18 17.11
C PRO A 196 -29.11 -15.26 17.55
N ALA A 197 -27.83 -14.97 17.41
CA ALA A 197 -26.80 -15.83 17.99
C ALA A 197 -26.76 -15.57 19.48
N THR A 198 -27.39 -16.47 20.25
CA THR A 198 -27.18 -16.61 21.68
C THR A 198 -25.89 -17.41 21.89
N GLN A 199 -24.77 -16.73 21.88
CA GLN A 199 -23.58 -17.08 22.66
C GLN A 199 -22.54 -15.97 22.46
N SER A 200 -22.43 -15.15 23.51
CA SER A 200 -21.34 -14.24 23.73
C SER A 200 -20.13 -15.07 24.16
N GLU A 201 -19.24 -15.41 23.24
CA GLU A 201 -17.90 -15.84 23.63
C GLU A 201 -17.14 -14.59 24.10
N ALA A 202 -16.82 -14.56 25.39
CA ALA A 202 -16.01 -13.53 25.99
C ALA A 202 -14.61 -13.60 25.35
N PHE A 203 -14.27 -12.63 24.52
CA PHE A 203 -12.90 -12.40 24.12
C PHE A 203 -12.10 -12.07 25.38
N ALA A 204 -11.10 -12.89 25.69
CA ALA A 204 -10.13 -12.59 26.73
C ALA A 204 -9.42 -11.28 26.33
N LEU A 205 -9.70 -10.21 27.07
CA LEU A 205 -9.05 -8.93 26.90
C LEU A 205 -7.60 -9.08 27.35
N ALA A 206 -6.68 -9.06 26.40
CA ALA A 206 -5.27 -8.82 26.69
C ALA A 206 -5.13 -7.52 27.49
N PRO A 207 -4.07 -7.34 28.32
CA PRO A 207 -3.91 -6.14 29.12
C PRO A 207 -3.83 -4.92 28.20
N LEU A 208 -4.93 -4.16 28.09
CA LEU A 208 -5.08 -3.03 27.17
C LEU A 208 -4.61 -1.70 27.80
N GLY A 209 -3.92 -1.76 28.96
CA GLY A 209 -3.45 -0.57 29.68
C GLY A 209 -2.61 0.40 28.82
N TRP A 210 -1.80 -0.14 27.92
CA TRP A 210 -0.97 0.65 27.01
C TRP A 210 -1.76 1.61 26.08
N ILE A 211 -3.04 1.31 25.81
CA ILE A 211 -3.90 2.15 24.96
C ILE A 211 -4.12 3.52 25.61
N PHE A 212 -4.16 3.59 26.95
CA PHE A 212 -4.45 4.80 27.69
C PHE A 212 -3.19 5.55 28.16
N GLU A 213 -1.99 5.03 27.86
CA GLU A 213 -0.75 5.74 28.17
C GLU A 213 -0.64 7.02 27.35
N PRO A 214 -0.33 8.17 27.97
CA PRO A 214 -0.16 9.41 27.24
C PRO A 214 1.05 9.30 26.26
N PRO A 215 0.87 9.68 25.00
CA PRO A 215 1.96 9.64 24.03
C PRO A 215 3.04 10.68 24.36
N ASN A 216 4.33 10.33 24.13
CA ASN A 216 5.45 11.25 24.27
C ASN A 216 5.44 12.34 23.19
N ALA A 217 6.26 13.41 23.37
CA ALA A 217 6.30 14.53 22.45
C ALA A 217 6.81 14.12 21.05
N ALA A 218 7.83 13.27 20.97
CA ALA A 218 8.41 12.80 19.71
C ALA A 218 7.38 12.01 18.87
N TRP A 219 6.61 11.13 19.53
CA TRP A 219 5.55 10.40 18.86
C TRP A 219 4.42 11.33 18.36
N ARG A 220 4.02 12.33 19.16
CA ARG A 220 3.05 13.34 18.72
C ARG A 220 3.54 14.13 17.51
N GLN A 221 4.82 14.49 17.48
CA GLN A 221 5.45 15.16 16.35
C GLN A 221 5.41 14.29 15.09
N ALA A 222 5.74 13.01 15.21
CA ALA A 222 5.65 12.05 14.10
C ALA A 222 4.19 11.89 13.61
N MET A 223 3.23 11.76 14.53
CA MET A 223 1.80 11.68 14.20
C MET A 223 1.29 12.93 13.48
N ALA A 224 1.75 14.12 13.84
CA ALA A 224 1.34 15.39 13.21
C ALA A 224 1.73 15.46 11.73
N THR A 225 2.72 14.68 11.28
CA THR A 225 3.07 14.56 9.84
C THR A 225 2.02 13.79 9.03
N ARG A 226 1.03 13.13 9.67
CA ARG A 226 0.04 12.21 9.09
C ARG A 226 -1.37 12.75 9.18
N ARG A 227 -1.68 13.82 8.43
CA ARG A 227 -3.00 14.46 8.42
C ARG A 227 -4.15 13.45 8.24
N TYR A 228 -3.96 12.44 7.39
CA TYR A 228 -4.99 11.45 7.08
C TYR A 228 -5.37 10.52 8.25
N TYR A 229 -4.59 10.50 9.34
CA TYR A 229 -4.96 9.81 10.58
C TYR A 229 -6.09 10.51 11.34
N PHE A 230 -6.31 11.80 11.12
CA PHE A 230 -7.22 12.62 11.90
C PHE A 230 -8.47 12.97 11.11
N LEU A 231 -9.60 12.32 11.44
CA LEU A 231 -10.86 12.50 10.72
C LEU A 231 -11.34 13.96 10.65
N LEU A 232 -11.12 14.73 11.71
CA LEU A 232 -11.49 16.15 11.76
C LEU A 232 -10.68 17.04 10.80
N GLN A 233 -9.56 16.54 10.26
CA GLN A 233 -8.74 17.21 9.26
C GLN A 233 -9.10 16.80 7.83
N TRP A 234 -10.05 15.87 7.67
CA TRP A 234 -10.49 15.42 6.37
C TRP A 234 -11.29 16.50 5.65
N THR A 235 -11.09 16.61 4.36
CA THR A 235 -11.85 17.50 3.47
C THR A 235 -13.23 16.91 3.14
N TRP A 236 -14.12 17.74 2.65
CA TRP A 236 -15.48 17.31 2.31
C TRP A 236 -15.52 16.16 1.28
N TYR A 237 -14.60 16.13 0.32
CA TYR A 237 -14.54 15.06 -0.68
C TYR A 237 -14.00 13.75 -0.13
N GLU A 238 -13.14 13.79 0.90
CA GLU A 238 -12.69 12.59 1.62
C GLU A 238 -13.87 11.98 2.40
N TRP A 239 -14.68 12.82 3.03
CA TRP A 239 -15.94 12.40 3.68
C TRP A 239 -16.94 11.84 2.68
N LEU A 240 -17.11 12.48 1.51
CA LEU A 240 -17.95 11.96 0.43
C LEU A 240 -17.46 10.58 -0.03
N GLY A 241 -16.13 10.41 -0.14
CA GLY A 241 -15.54 9.12 -0.48
C GLY A 241 -15.69 8.05 0.59
N ALA A 242 -15.83 8.41 1.86
CA ALA A 242 -16.10 7.45 2.94
C ALA A 242 -17.58 7.05 3.03
N ILE A 243 -18.50 8.00 2.89
CA ILE A 243 -19.94 7.78 3.08
C ILE A 243 -20.60 7.35 1.77
N GLY A 244 -20.20 7.93 0.64
CA GLY A 244 -20.79 7.67 -0.68
C GLY A 244 -20.84 6.20 -1.08
N PRO A 245 -19.76 5.41 -0.93
CA PRO A 245 -19.77 3.98 -1.19
C PRO A 245 -20.80 3.22 -0.34
N LEU A 246 -20.97 3.57 0.92
CA LEU A 246 -21.96 2.94 1.80
C LEU A 246 -23.39 3.27 1.37
N LEU A 247 -23.65 4.51 0.97
CA LEU A 247 -24.93 4.92 0.39
C LEU A 247 -25.21 4.15 -0.91
N LEU A 248 -24.21 3.99 -1.77
CA LEU A 248 -24.37 3.22 -3.02
C LEU A 248 -24.66 1.74 -2.74
N PHE A 249 -24.05 1.12 -1.73
CA PHE A 249 -24.40 -0.24 -1.32
C PHE A 249 -25.80 -0.34 -0.70
N TRP A 250 -26.25 0.66 0.04
CA TRP A 250 -27.63 0.72 0.51
C TRP A 250 -28.62 0.78 -0.66
N LEU A 251 -28.38 1.66 -1.65
CA LEU A 251 -29.20 1.73 -2.87
C LEU A 251 -29.18 0.41 -3.64
N LEU A 252 -27.99 -0.22 -3.77
CA LEU A 252 -27.83 -1.50 -4.44
C LEU A 252 -28.60 -2.63 -3.71
N ALA A 253 -28.58 -2.64 -2.38
CA ALA A 253 -29.34 -3.61 -1.59
C ALA A 253 -30.85 -3.46 -1.78
N ARG A 254 -31.36 -2.21 -1.80
CA ARG A 254 -32.77 -1.93 -2.06
C ARG A 254 -33.19 -2.32 -3.48
N TRP A 255 -32.42 -1.89 -4.48
CA TRP A 255 -32.71 -2.22 -5.88
C TRP A 255 -32.65 -3.73 -6.14
N SER A 256 -31.66 -4.43 -5.63
CA SER A 256 -31.53 -5.86 -5.82
C SER A 256 -32.60 -6.67 -5.08
N GLY A 257 -33.12 -6.17 -3.98
CA GLY A 257 -34.30 -6.73 -3.30
C GLY A 257 -35.57 -6.61 -4.13
N GLN A 258 -35.80 -5.46 -4.75
CA GLN A 258 -36.95 -5.20 -5.63
C GLN A 258 -36.90 -6.04 -6.93
N THR A 259 -35.72 -6.44 -7.36
CA THR A 259 -35.48 -7.22 -8.59
C THR A 259 -35.23 -8.71 -8.33
N GLU A 260 -35.53 -9.18 -7.11
CA GLU A 260 -35.38 -10.58 -6.66
C GLU A 260 -33.93 -11.17 -6.81
N ARG A 261 -32.93 -10.29 -6.85
CA ARG A 261 -31.51 -10.69 -6.94
C ARG A 261 -30.95 -10.98 -5.54
N THR A 262 -31.43 -12.01 -4.89
CA THR A 262 -31.17 -12.30 -3.49
C THR A 262 -29.68 -12.44 -3.12
N ARG A 263 -28.84 -12.98 -4.01
CA ARG A 263 -27.38 -13.12 -3.77
C ARG A 263 -26.70 -11.74 -3.71
N LEU A 264 -27.02 -10.88 -4.67
CA LEU A 264 -26.47 -9.52 -4.75
C LEU A 264 -26.97 -8.68 -3.57
N GLN A 265 -28.26 -8.81 -3.21
CA GLN A 265 -28.86 -8.14 -2.06
C GLN A 265 -28.16 -8.50 -0.74
N ARG A 266 -27.97 -9.80 -0.47
CA ARG A 266 -27.28 -10.28 0.75
C ARG A 266 -25.84 -9.80 0.80
N PHE A 267 -25.15 -9.82 -0.34
CA PHE A 267 -23.80 -9.32 -0.44
C PHE A 267 -23.74 -7.81 -0.14
N ALA A 268 -24.62 -7.02 -0.77
CA ALA A 268 -24.69 -5.57 -0.54
C ALA A 268 -25.05 -5.22 0.92
N ILE A 269 -25.96 -5.96 1.54
CA ILE A 269 -26.27 -5.81 2.98
C ILE A 269 -25.04 -6.16 3.83
N GLY A 270 -24.31 -7.22 3.49
CA GLY A 270 -23.07 -7.60 4.19
C GLY A 270 -22.00 -6.51 4.12
N VAL A 271 -21.76 -5.92 2.94
CA VAL A 271 -20.82 -4.80 2.77
C VAL A 271 -21.29 -3.56 3.54
N LEU A 272 -22.58 -3.24 3.48
CA LEU A 272 -23.15 -2.09 4.20
C LEU A 272 -23.02 -2.26 5.72
N ALA A 273 -23.42 -3.41 6.25
CA ALA A 273 -23.34 -3.70 7.69
C ALA A 273 -21.89 -3.66 8.18
N TYR A 274 -20.96 -4.29 7.44
CA TYR A 274 -19.54 -4.21 7.69
C TYR A 274 -19.03 -2.75 7.69
N GLY A 275 -19.37 -1.99 6.64
CA GLY A 275 -18.90 -0.62 6.49
C GLY A 275 -19.42 0.30 7.60
N VAL A 276 -20.71 0.19 7.98
CA VAL A 276 -21.30 0.96 9.09
C VAL A 276 -20.62 0.59 10.41
N PHE A 277 -20.43 -0.71 10.68
CA PHE A 277 -19.76 -1.18 11.91
C PHE A 277 -18.33 -0.64 11.99
N GLN A 278 -17.54 -0.76 10.94
CA GLN A 278 -16.16 -0.27 10.91
C GLN A 278 -16.09 1.25 11.02
N GLN A 279 -17.04 1.97 10.41
CA GLN A 279 -17.13 3.42 10.54
C GLN A 279 -17.39 3.83 12.00
N MET A 280 -18.25 3.10 12.70
CA MET A 280 -18.48 3.35 14.15
C MET A 280 -17.21 3.10 14.96
N ILE A 281 -16.48 2.01 14.70
CA ILE A 281 -15.17 1.75 15.34
C ILE A 281 -14.20 2.90 15.04
N ALA A 282 -14.12 3.35 13.79
CA ALA A 282 -13.24 4.43 13.41
C ALA A 282 -13.60 5.74 14.11
N PHE A 283 -14.87 6.11 14.19
CA PHE A 283 -15.31 7.28 14.95
C PHE A 283 -14.96 7.18 16.43
N THR A 284 -15.13 6.01 17.03
CA THR A 284 -14.78 5.78 18.44
C THR A 284 -13.26 5.88 18.64
N ALA A 285 -12.47 5.16 17.84
CA ALA A 285 -11.01 5.09 17.99
C ALA A 285 -10.32 6.43 17.71
N LEU A 286 -10.82 7.19 16.74
CA LEU A 286 -10.19 8.45 16.30
C LEU A 286 -10.85 9.70 16.88
N GLY A 287 -12.07 9.59 17.41
CA GLY A 287 -12.83 10.70 18.01
C GLY A 287 -12.59 10.88 19.51
N ILE A 288 -12.14 9.83 20.21
CA ILE A 288 -11.89 9.88 21.66
C ILE A 288 -10.40 10.12 21.93
N PRO A 289 -9.99 11.27 22.50
CA PRO A 289 -8.58 11.60 22.73
C PRO A 289 -7.82 10.53 23.56
N ALA A 290 -8.49 9.89 24.51
CA ALA A 290 -7.90 8.82 25.31
C ALA A 290 -7.50 7.58 24.48
N LEU A 291 -8.05 7.41 23.27
CA LEU A 291 -7.78 6.28 22.38
C LEU A 291 -6.78 6.64 21.27
N VAL A 292 -6.09 7.77 21.36
CA VAL A 292 -5.14 8.25 20.32
C VAL A 292 -4.06 7.22 19.96
N ARG A 293 -3.71 6.32 20.87
CA ARG A 293 -2.78 5.20 20.63
C ARG A 293 -3.30 4.17 19.61
N LEU A 294 -4.61 4.15 19.34
CA LEU A 294 -5.20 3.28 18.30
C LEU A 294 -5.13 3.90 16.90
N THR A 295 -4.81 5.18 16.79
CA THR A 295 -4.74 5.90 15.50
C THR A 295 -3.81 5.24 14.49
N PRO A 296 -2.62 4.72 14.84
CA PRO A 296 -1.74 4.02 13.90
C PRO A 296 -2.31 2.73 13.30
N LEU A 297 -3.35 2.14 13.90
CA LEU A 297 -4.07 0.99 13.33
C LEU A 297 -4.90 1.39 12.11
N GLN A 298 -5.07 2.69 11.88
CA GLN A 298 -5.73 3.28 10.71
C GLN A 298 -7.09 2.63 10.42
N PRO A 299 -8.05 2.72 11.35
CA PRO A 299 -9.32 1.99 11.26
C PRO A 299 -10.12 2.34 10.00
N MET A 300 -9.90 3.50 9.37
CA MET A 300 -10.52 3.88 8.09
C MET A 300 -10.05 3.04 6.89
N ARG A 301 -8.99 2.23 7.03
CA ARG A 301 -8.52 1.30 5.98
C ARG A 301 -9.55 0.22 5.62
N TYR A 302 -10.60 0.03 6.41
CA TYR A 302 -11.72 -0.84 6.05
C TYR A 302 -12.35 -0.46 4.70
N LEU A 303 -12.30 0.84 4.32
CA LEU A 303 -12.79 1.35 3.05
C LEU A 303 -12.12 0.68 1.84
N HIS A 304 -10.90 0.19 1.98
CA HIS A 304 -10.19 -0.49 0.91
C HIS A 304 -10.99 -1.66 0.32
N LEU A 305 -11.55 -2.54 1.15
CA LEU A 305 -12.42 -3.63 0.69
C LEU A 305 -13.75 -3.10 0.13
N VAL A 306 -14.33 -2.08 0.74
CA VAL A 306 -15.57 -1.46 0.25
C VAL A 306 -15.38 -0.92 -1.16
N TYR A 307 -14.25 -0.25 -1.43
CA TYR A 307 -13.92 0.28 -2.76
C TYR A 307 -13.72 -0.85 -3.79
N PHE A 308 -13.01 -1.93 -3.45
CA PHE A 308 -12.90 -3.10 -4.33
C PHE A 308 -14.27 -3.62 -4.75
N PHE A 309 -15.16 -3.81 -3.79
CA PHE A 309 -16.50 -4.33 -4.07
C PHE A 309 -17.37 -3.32 -4.82
N LEU A 310 -17.22 -2.02 -4.54
CA LEU A 310 -17.93 -0.99 -5.27
C LEU A 310 -17.53 -0.97 -6.75
N VAL A 311 -16.23 -0.89 -7.04
CA VAL A 311 -15.71 -0.88 -8.42
C VAL A 311 -16.13 -2.15 -9.16
N LEU A 312 -16.04 -3.33 -8.49
CA LEU A 312 -16.48 -4.59 -9.05
C LEU A 312 -17.97 -4.58 -9.42
N CYS A 313 -18.84 -4.13 -8.50
CA CYS A 313 -20.29 -4.09 -8.73
C CYS A 313 -20.67 -3.08 -9.80
N VAL A 314 -20.08 -1.88 -9.80
CA VAL A 314 -20.31 -0.84 -10.82
C VAL A 314 -19.91 -1.36 -12.21
N GLY A 315 -18.72 -1.94 -12.34
CA GLY A 315 -18.27 -2.55 -13.59
C GLY A 315 -19.16 -3.69 -14.05
N ALA A 316 -19.60 -4.55 -13.11
CA ALA A 316 -20.49 -5.67 -13.42
C ALA A 316 -21.85 -5.18 -13.92
N LEU A 317 -22.45 -4.18 -13.29
CA LEU A 317 -23.71 -3.57 -13.73
C LEU A 317 -23.55 -2.89 -15.08
N ALA A 318 -22.45 -2.15 -15.30
CA ALA A 318 -22.13 -1.56 -16.60
C ALA A 318 -22.03 -2.64 -17.69
N GLY A 319 -21.32 -3.73 -17.44
CA GLY A 319 -21.20 -4.88 -18.36
C GLY A 319 -22.54 -5.47 -18.71
N GLN A 320 -23.41 -5.67 -17.71
CA GLN A 320 -24.71 -6.32 -17.88
C GLN A 320 -25.74 -5.41 -18.59
N HIS A 321 -25.79 -4.13 -18.23
CA HIS A 321 -26.89 -3.24 -18.66
C HIS A 321 -26.48 -2.27 -19.78
N MET A 322 -25.24 -1.77 -19.80
CA MET A 322 -24.77 -0.75 -20.75
C MET A 322 -23.98 -1.35 -21.92
N LEU A 323 -22.96 -2.18 -21.62
CA LEU A 323 -22.04 -2.71 -22.63
C LEU A 323 -22.69 -3.86 -23.41
N ARG A 324 -23.36 -4.78 -22.72
CA ARG A 324 -24.07 -5.94 -23.28
C ARG A 324 -23.21 -6.71 -24.30
N TYR A 325 -23.70 -6.95 -25.54
CA TYR A 325 -22.99 -7.62 -26.64
C TYR A 325 -22.52 -6.62 -27.72
N ARG A 326 -22.30 -5.34 -27.38
CA ARG A 326 -21.91 -4.30 -28.34
C ARG A 326 -20.41 -4.04 -28.30
N PRO A 327 -19.61 -4.55 -29.28
CA PRO A 327 -18.15 -4.48 -29.21
C PRO A 327 -17.62 -3.03 -29.18
N LEU A 328 -18.24 -2.10 -29.90
CA LEU A 328 -17.85 -0.68 -29.87
C LEU A 328 -18.00 -0.06 -28.48
N ARG A 329 -19.05 -0.42 -27.70
CA ARG A 329 -19.21 0.08 -26.34
C ARG A 329 -18.14 -0.47 -25.41
N TRP A 330 -17.75 -1.74 -25.58
CA TRP A 330 -16.64 -2.33 -24.84
C TRP A 330 -15.32 -1.64 -25.19
N LEU A 331 -15.05 -1.42 -26.47
CA LEU A 331 -13.85 -0.71 -26.91
C LEU A 331 -13.79 0.69 -26.30
N SER A 332 -14.87 1.47 -26.41
CA SER A 332 -14.96 2.83 -25.82
C SER A 332 -14.77 2.79 -24.30
N PHE A 333 -15.41 1.86 -23.61
CA PHE A 333 -15.27 1.69 -22.16
C PHE A 333 -13.83 1.39 -21.75
N LEU A 334 -13.19 0.45 -22.43
CA LEU A 334 -11.79 0.08 -22.15
C LEU A 334 -10.85 1.25 -22.46
N LEU A 335 -10.98 1.88 -23.61
CA LEU A 335 -10.14 3.04 -23.98
C LEU A 335 -10.26 4.19 -22.98
N VAL A 336 -11.50 4.51 -22.55
CA VAL A 336 -11.71 5.60 -21.59
C VAL A 336 -11.18 5.22 -20.20
N ALA A 337 -11.55 4.04 -19.67
CA ALA A 337 -11.18 3.65 -18.32
C ALA A 337 -9.66 3.46 -18.16
N TYR A 338 -9.04 2.69 -19.06
CA TYR A 338 -7.60 2.44 -19.01
C TYR A 338 -6.80 3.65 -19.47
N GLY A 339 -7.24 4.36 -20.52
CA GLY A 339 -6.56 5.57 -21.02
C GLY A 339 -6.56 6.71 -20.00
N ALA A 340 -7.69 6.97 -19.33
CA ALA A 340 -7.76 8.00 -18.31
C ALA A 340 -6.85 7.66 -17.11
N MET A 341 -6.87 6.39 -16.64
CA MET A 341 -6.01 5.99 -15.53
C MET A 341 -4.53 6.02 -15.93
N PHE A 342 -4.17 5.55 -17.14
CA PHE A 342 -2.79 5.65 -17.65
C PHE A 342 -2.31 7.12 -17.67
N ALA A 343 -3.14 8.03 -18.20
CA ALA A 343 -2.81 9.46 -18.24
C ALA A 343 -2.64 10.04 -16.83
N ALA A 344 -3.51 9.66 -15.88
CA ALA A 344 -3.41 10.09 -14.50
C ALA A 344 -2.09 9.59 -13.85
N GLN A 345 -1.73 8.32 -14.05
CA GLN A 345 -0.49 7.76 -13.50
C GLN A 345 0.76 8.40 -14.13
N ARG A 346 0.76 8.63 -15.45
CA ARG A 346 1.85 9.35 -16.12
C ARG A 346 2.02 10.77 -15.62
N SER A 347 0.95 11.47 -15.28
CA SER A 347 1.02 12.82 -14.70
C SER A 347 1.47 12.81 -13.24
N LEU A 348 1.14 11.77 -12.49
CA LEU A 348 1.53 11.64 -11.08
C LEU A 348 3.03 11.33 -10.93
N TYR A 349 3.58 10.47 -11.80
CA TYR A 349 4.99 10.07 -11.81
C TYR A 349 5.70 10.62 -13.04
N ALA A 350 5.78 11.95 -13.13
CA ALA A 350 6.29 12.66 -14.31
C ALA A 350 7.81 12.58 -14.45
N ALA A 351 8.55 12.46 -13.34
CA ALA A 351 10.00 12.40 -13.33
C ALA A 351 10.56 11.01 -13.68
N SER A 352 9.74 9.98 -13.67
CA SER A 352 10.13 8.58 -13.85
C SER A 352 9.57 7.97 -15.12
N ALA A 353 10.22 6.91 -15.64
CA ALA A 353 9.63 6.05 -16.66
C ALA A 353 8.36 5.40 -16.09
N HIS A 354 7.31 5.26 -16.92
CA HIS A 354 6.05 4.65 -16.48
C HIS A 354 6.21 3.19 -16.00
N LEU A 355 7.19 2.49 -16.53
CA LEU A 355 7.57 1.14 -16.14
C LEU A 355 9.07 1.11 -15.83
N GLU A 356 9.42 1.09 -14.56
CA GLU A 356 10.80 0.97 -14.08
C GLU A 356 11.16 -0.51 -13.92
N LEU A 357 11.37 -1.15 -15.08
CA LEU A 357 11.64 -2.59 -15.12
C LEU A 357 13.10 -2.89 -14.73
N PRO A 358 13.40 -4.09 -14.21
CA PRO A 358 14.74 -4.45 -13.70
C PRO A 358 15.87 -4.32 -14.72
N TRP A 359 15.57 -4.31 -16.00
CA TRP A 359 16.52 -4.21 -17.13
C TRP A 359 16.56 -2.83 -17.79
N THR A 360 15.73 -1.87 -17.33
CA THR A 360 15.73 -0.49 -17.86
C THR A 360 16.69 0.40 -17.07
N ARG A 361 17.22 1.43 -17.73
CA ARG A 361 18.00 2.45 -17.04
C ARG A 361 17.08 3.47 -16.39
N PRO A 362 17.36 3.94 -15.17
CA PRO A 362 16.53 4.92 -14.51
C PRO A 362 16.60 6.27 -15.22
N GLU A 363 15.44 6.87 -15.49
CA GLU A 363 15.30 8.22 -16.02
C GLU A 363 15.31 9.28 -14.92
N ASN A 364 14.76 8.93 -13.75
CA ASN A 364 14.69 9.80 -12.58
C ASN A 364 16.09 10.10 -12.03
N PRO A 365 16.44 11.39 -11.81
CA PRO A 365 17.75 11.79 -11.30
C PRO A 365 18.10 11.20 -9.92
N TRP A 366 17.11 11.06 -9.04
CA TRP A 366 17.30 10.46 -7.72
C TRP A 366 17.65 8.99 -7.83
N MET A 367 16.95 8.23 -8.66
CA MET A 367 17.27 6.82 -8.90
C MET A 367 18.66 6.65 -9.50
N GLN A 368 19.07 7.54 -10.42
CA GLN A 368 20.43 7.53 -10.97
C GLN A 368 21.48 7.73 -9.88
N ALA A 369 21.25 8.68 -8.97
CA ALA A 369 22.14 8.93 -7.84
C ALA A 369 22.18 7.73 -6.90
N PHE A 370 21.03 7.14 -6.55
CA PHE A 370 20.95 5.98 -5.68
C PHE A 370 21.63 4.75 -6.27
N GLN A 371 21.47 4.52 -7.57
CA GLN A 371 22.16 3.44 -8.27
C GLN A 371 23.67 3.65 -8.29
N TRP A 372 24.12 4.90 -8.52
CA TRP A 372 25.55 5.22 -8.46
C TRP A 372 26.11 4.98 -7.04
N VAL A 373 25.42 5.44 -6.01
CA VAL A 373 25.80 5.22 -4.60
C VAL A 373 25.93 3.73 -4.31
N ARG A 374 24.94 2.93 -4.72
CA ARG A 374 24.96 1.47 -4.51
C ARG A 374 26.20 0.81 -5.07
N THR A 375 26.69 1.25 -6.24
CA THR A 375 27.81 0.59 -6.93
C THR A 375 29.18 1.16 -6.58
N ASN A 376 29.25 2.41 -6.10
CA ASN A 376 30.52 3.15 -6.01
C ASN A 376 30.89 3.56 -4.57
N THR A 377 30.10 3.20 -3.55
CA THR A 377 30.40 3.52 -2.16
C THR A 377 30.50 2.23 -1.31
N PRO A 378 31.21 2.25 -0.17
CA PRO A 378 31.28 1.09 0.72
C PRO A 378 29.89 0.66 1.22
N PRO A 379 29.65 -0.67 1.41
CA PRO A 379 28.35 -1.18 1.90
C PRO A 379 27.94 -0.68 3.28
N ASP A 380 28.91 -0.33 4.12
CA ASP A 380 28.75 0.19 5.47
C ASP A 380 28.70 1.72 5.53
N ALA A 381 28.74 2.41 4.37
CA ALA A 381 28.66 3.86 4.33
C ALA A 381 27.32 4.37 4.91
N CYS A 382 27.43 5.43 5.72
CA CYS A 382 26.27 6.15 6.26
C CYS A 382 26.11 7.49 5.53
N PHE A 383 24.91 7.73 5.06
CA PHE A 383 24.54 8.92 4.28
C PHE A 383 23.69 9.90 5.08
N ALA A 384 23.76 11.17 4.70
CA ALA A 384 22.73 12.14 5.01
C ALA A 384 22.20 12.77 3.70
N LEU A 385 20.91 13.02 3.65
CA LEU A 385 20.19 13.68 2.57
C LEU A 385 19.30 14.80 3.18
N ASP A 386 18.71 15.64 2.33
CA ASP A 386 17.63 16.51 2.80
C ASP A 386 16.55 15.64 3.46
N PRO A 387 16.25 15.80 4.76
CA PRO A 387 15.24 14.98 5.43
C PRO A 387 13.85 15.14 4.82
N GLU A 388 13.63 16.18 4.02
CA GLU A 388 12.38 16.46 3.32
C GLU A 388 12.40 16.05 1.83
N TYR A 389 13.44 15.37 1.34
CA TYR A 389 13.59 15.07 -0.09
C TYR A 389 12.38 14.35 -0.70
N MET A 390 11.68 13.52 0.07
CA MET A 390 10.45 12.84 -0.37
C MET A 390 9.23 13.76 -0.49
N LYS A 391 9.35 15.06 -0.13
CA LYS A 391 8.27 16.05 -0.28
C LYS A 391 8.48 16.96 -1.49
N ILE A 392 9.59 16.83 -2.22
CA ILE A 392 9.92 17.70 -3.36
C ILE A 392 8.93 17.41 -4.48
N PRO A 393 8.12 18.41 -4.91
CA PRO A 393 7.12 18.18 -5.94
C PRO A 393 7.76 17.74 -7.27
N GLY A 394 7.21 16.71 -7.91
CA GLY A 394 7.65 16.22 -9.22
C GLY A 394 8.89 15.32 -9.20
N GLU A 395 9.40 14.93 -8.03
CA GLU A 395 10.60 14.07 -7.90
C GLU A 395 10.30 12.61 -7.54
N ASP A 396 9.02 12.22 -7.50
CA ASP A 396 8.53 10.83 -7.41
C ASP A 396 9.03 9.99 -6.21
N PHE A 397 9.15 10.47 -5.03
CA PHE A 397 9.25 9.80 -3.71
C PHE A 397 10.04 8.48 -3.59
N HIS A 398 11.05 8.22 -4.45
CA HIS A 398 11.88 7.01 -4.34
C HIS A 398 12.71 6.99 -3.06
N SER A 399 12.79 5.81 -2.43
CA SER A 399 13.53 5.62 -1.18
C SER A 399 15.02 5.42 -1.41
N PHE A 400 15.82 6.23 -0.73
CA PHE A 400 17.27 6.08 -0.71
C PHE A 400 17.68 4.70 -0.21
N ARG A 401 17.20 4.27 0.98
CA ARG A 401 17.56 2.96 1.55
C ARG A 401 17.20 1.81 0.63
N ALA A 402 16.03 1.85 0.03
CA ALA A 402 15.57 0.80 -0.86
C ALA A 402 16.48 0.61 -2.09
N LEU A 403 16.90 1.70 -2.72
CA LEU A 403 17.59 1.67 -4.00
C LEU A 403 19.12 1.81 -3.88
N ALA A 404 19.62 2.66 -2.99
CA ALA A 404 21.04 2.83 -2.75
C ALA A 404 21.65 1.71 -1.89
N GLN A 405 20.82 0.98 -1.12
CA GLN A 405 21.25 -0.09 -0.22
C GLN A 405 22.35 0.37 0.75
N ARG A 406 22.20 1.57 1.29
CA ARG A 406 23.10 2.18 2.28
C ARG A 406 22.30 2.71 3.45
N SER A 407 22.95 2.76 4.61
CA SER A 407 22.38 3.46 5.76
C SER A 407 22.22 4.95 5.49
N ALA A 408 21.16 5.54 6.05
CA ALA A 408 20.94 6.98 6.01
C ALA A 408 20.33 7.48 7.31
N LEU A 409 20.57 8.79 7.61
CA LEU A 409 19.83 9.46 8.66
C LEU A 409 18.33 9.47 8.38
N ALA A 410 17.56 9.58 9.44
CA ALA A 410 16.11 9.51 9.37
C ALA A 410 15.49 10.68 8.58
N ASP A 411 14.47 10.38 7.80
CA ASP A 411 13.65 11.34 7.07
C ASP A 411 12.37 11.73 7.83
N VAL A 412 11.70 12.80 7.40
CA VAL A 412 10.45 13.29 7.99
C VAL A 412 9.19 12.68 7.40
N VAL A 413 9.33 11.82 6.40
CA VAL A 413 8.19 11.20 5.70
C VAL A 413 8.01 9.74 6.12
N LYS A 414 8.92 8.86 5.75
CA LYS A 414 8.75 7.42 5.96
C LYS A 414 9.20 6.98 7.35
N ASP A 415 10.31 7.50 7.86
CA ASP A 415 10.75 7.19 9.23
C ASP A 415 9.77 7.76 10.27
N ALA A 416 9.18 8.94 10.02
CA ALA A 416 8.08 9.43 10.85
C ALA A 416 6.88 8.45 10.85
N ALA A 417 6.56 7.80 9.71
CA ALA A 417 5.51 6.78 9.69
C ALA A 417 5.87 5.57 10.54
N VAL A 418 7.12 5.11 10.48
CA VAL A 418 7.60 4.00 11.32
C VAL A 418 7.48 4.36 12.81
N VAL A 419 7.88 5.57 13.21
CA VAL A 419 7.77 6.05 14.59
C VAL A 419 6.33 6.01 15.09
N THR A 420 5.32 6.27 14.23
CA THR A 420 3.92 6.15 14.66
C THR A 420 3.54 4.74 15.08
N GLN A 421 4.16 3.72 14.47
CA GLN A 421 3.95 2.30 14.80
C GLN A 421 4.89 1.82 15.93
N VAL A 422 6.07 2.43 16.02
CA VAL A 422 7.17 2.03 16.91
C VAL A 422 7.62 3.23 17.76
N PRO A 423 6.86 3.60 18.80
CA PRO A 423 7.05 4.85 19.56
C PRO A 423 8.43 5.05 20.20
N TYR A 424 9.14 3.98 20.57
CA TYR A 424 10.46 4.08 21.19
C TYR A 424 11.54 4.60 20.23
N LEU A 425 11.33 4.56 18.92
CA LEU A 425 12.24 5.17 17.93
C LEU A 425 12.09 6.69 17.85
N GLY A 426 11.07 7.26 18.50
CA GLY A 426 10.75 8.68 18.39
C GLY A 426 11.86 9.62 18.80
N GLU A 427 12.58 9.32 19.88
CA GLU A 427 13.69 10.17 20.33
C GLU A 427 14.86 10.14 19.35
N ALA A 428 15.24 8.95 18.87
CA ALA A 428 16.29 8.79 17.88
C ALA A 428 15.94 9.50 16.56
N TRP A 429 14.70 9.35 16.10
CA TRP A 429 14.17 10.04 14.93
C TRP A 429 14.23 11.57 15.12
N THR A 430 13.71 12.07 16.22
CA THR A 430 13.68 13.53 16.50
C THR A 430 15.10 14.11 16.52
N LYS A 431 16.04 13.44 17.18
CA LYS A 431 17.45 13.88 17.26
C LYS A 431 18.08 13.96 15.86
N GLN A 432 17.88 12.92 15.02
CA GLN A 432 18.44 12.89 13.67
C GLN A 432 17.82 13.95 12.76
N VAL A 433 16.49 14.13 12.81
CA VAL A 433 15.79 15.15 11.99
C VAL A 433 16.18 16.56 12.43
N GLN A 434 16.28 16.82 13.74
CA GLN A 434 16.71 18.12 14.25
C GLN A 434 18.17 18.45 13.87
N ALA A 435 19.07 17.44 13.90
CA ALA A 435 20.45 17.63 13.48
C ALA A 435 20.59 18.00 11.99
N GLN A 436 19.61 17.63 11.17
CA GLN A 436 19.52 17.97 9.74
C GLN A 436 18.69 19.24 9.45
N ALA A 437 18.16 19.92 10.48
CA ALA A 437 17.36 21.12 10.30
C ALA A 437 18.17 22.24 9.64
N GLY A 438 17.58 22.92 8.65
CA GLY A 438 18.27 23.94 7.88
C GLY A 438 19.20 23.40 6.79
N TRP A 439 19.01 22.16 6.34
CA TRP A 439 19.80 21.45 5.34
C TRP A 439 20.26 22.29 4.15
N LYS A 440 19.39 23.13 3.63
CA LYS A 440 19.69 24.00 2.47
C LYS A 440 20.83 24.97 2.70
N TYR A 441 21.11 25.33 3.97
CA TYR A 441 22.14 26.29 4.36
C TYR A 441 23.41 25.64 4.89
N PHE A 442 23.46 24.30 5.01
CA PHE A 442 24.60 23.56 5.54
C PHE A 442 25.88 23.86 4.76
N GLN A 443 26.94 24.09 5.51
CA GLN A 443 28.29 24.22 5.06
C GLN A 443 29.15 23.06 5.58
N ARG A 444 30.41 23.01 5.19
CA ARG A 444 31.33 21.94 5.55
C ARG A 444 31.30 21.58 7.05
N GLN A 445 31.29 22.59 7.93
CA GLN A 445 31.28 22.39 9.39
C GLN A 445 30.02 21.64 9.87
N ASP A 446 28.86 21.91 9.28
CA ASP A 446 27.62 21.24 9.63
C ASP A 446 27.68 19.76 9.25
N PHE A 447 28.27 19.44 8.10
CA PHE A 447 28.46 18.04 7.67
C PHE A 447 29.52 17.31 8.54
N GLU A 448 30.60 17.98 8.92
CA GLU A 448 31.58 17.43 9.85
C GLU A 448 30.96 17.16 11.23
N ARG A 449 30.02 18.00 11.69
CA ARG A 449 29.22 17.72 12.88
C ARG A 449 28.38 16.45 12.72
N LEU A 450 27.67 16.27 11.59
CA LEU A 450 26.91 15.03 11.34
C LEU A 450 27.81 13.80 11.33
N LYS A 451 29.04 13.91 10.81
CA LYS A 451 30.04 12.83 10.86
C LYS A 451 30.40 12.49 12.32
N THR A 452 30.64 13.49 13.14
CA THR A 452 31.04 13.29 14.54
C THR A 452 29.91 12.71 15.40
N GLU A 453 28.67 13.20 15.19
CA GLU A 453 27.53 12.81 16.01
C GLU A 453 26.87 11.48 15.59
N PHE A 454 26.86 11.19 14.28
CA PHE A 454 26.08 10.09 13.72
C PHE A 454 26.88 9.16 12.81
N GLY A 455 28.20 9.41 12.62
CA GLY A 455 29.03 8.59 11.73
C GLY A 455 28.72 8.74 10.24
N VAL A 456 28.11 9.85 9.83
CA VAL A 456 27.83 10.15 8.42
C VAL A 456 29.12 10.37 7.67
N THR A 457 29.33 9.62 6.60
CA THR A 457 30.56 9.68 5.79
C THR A 457 30.34 10.27 4.41
N TRP A 458 29.08 10.27 3.94
CA TRP A 458 28.68 10.74 2.62
C TRP A 458 27.42 11.57 2.69
N VAL A 459 27.27 12.50 1.75
CA VAL A 459 26.05 13.29 1.60
C VAL A 459 25.59 13.32 0.14
N LEU A 460 24.27 13.39 -0.04
CA LEU A 460 23.63 13.64 -1.32
C LEU A 460 23.06 15.06 -1.29
N LEU A 461 23.52 15.93 -2.18
CA LEU A 461 23.17 17.33 -2.25
C LEU A 461 22.57 17.69 -3.60
N ASP A 462 21.81 18.77 -3.64
CA ASP A 462 21.38 19.38 -4.92
C ASP A 462 22.60 19.81 -5.74
N TYR A 463 22.49 19.74 -7.06
CA TYR A 463 23.52 20.20 -7.99
C TYR A 463 23.00 21.38 -8.84
N PRO A 464 23.78 22.43 -9.03
CA PRO A 464 25.09 22.71 -8.41
C PRO A 464 24.95 23.33 -7.00
N ARG A 465 25.72 22.82 -6.05
CA ARG A 465 25.85 23.43 -4.71
C ARG A 465 27.28 23.29 -4.24
N ASP A 466 27.90 24.43 -3.89
CA ASP A 466 29.18 24.43 -3.20
C ASP A 466 28.94 24.44 -1.68
N ALA A 467 29.32 23.36 -1.03
CA ALA A 467 29.24 23.17 0.41
C ALA A 467 30.63 22.98 1.03
N GLY A 468 31.70 23.27 0.29
CA GLY A 468 33.10 23.08 0.72
C GLY A 468 33.49 21.60 0.86
N LEU A 469 32.80 20.67 0.18
CA LEU A 469 33.04 19.23 0.22
C LEU A 469 33.61 18.74 -1.11
N ARG A 470 34.31 17.61 -1.07
CA ARG A 470 34.76 16.90 -2.28
C ARG A 470 33.60 16.08 -2.86
N CYS A 471 33.04 16.55 -3.97
CA CYS A 471 32.00 15.83 -4.68
C CYS A 471 32.63 14.98 -5.79
N VAL A 472 32.31 13.70 -5.82
CA VAL A 472 32.92 12.71 -6.71
C VAL A 472 32.04 12.30 -7.88
N TRP A 473 30.76 12.67 -7.81
CA TRP A 473 29.79 12.39 -8.86
C TRP A 473 28.67 13.43 -8.86
N HIS A 474 28.08 13.68 -10.02
CA HIS A 474 26.85 14.47 -10.16
C HIS A 474 26.09 14.06 -11.42
N ASN A 475 24.79 14.36 -11.42
CA ASN A 475 23.94 14.40 -12.61
C ASN A 475 23.36 15.81 -12.78
N ARG A 476 22.25 15.96 -13.51
CA ARG A 476 21.62 17.27 -13.77
C ARG A 476 21.03 17.94 -12.51
N SER A 477 20.73 17.20 -11.44
CA SER A 477 19.99 17.69 -10.26
C SER A 477 20.69 17.41 -8.94
N LEU A 478 21.57 16.41 -8.87
CA LEU A 478 22.14 15.89 -7.64
C LEU A 478 23.63 15.69 -7.74
N GLN A 479 24.32 15.73 -6.60
CA GLN A 479 25.74 15.42 -6.46
C GLN A 479 26.01 14.61 -5.20
N VAL A 480 26.98 13.69 -5.28
CA VAL A 480 27.42 12.84 -4.17
C VAL A 480 28.76 13.32 -3.69
N CYS A 481 28.84 13.70 -2.40
CA CYS A 481 30.03 14.27 -1.82
C CYS A 481 30.49 13.47 -0.58
N GLN A 482 31.80 13.42 -0.36
CA GLN A 482 32.41 12.76 0.81
C GLN A 482 32.71 13.80 1.88
N ILE A 483 32.43 13.43 3.15
CA ILE A 483 32.81 14.27 4.29
C ILE A 483 34.25 13.90 4.68
N PRO A 484 35.15 14.87 4.78
CA PRO A 484 36.56 14.64 5.05
C PRO A 484 36.86 13.99 6.41
#